data_19a830c71c2fdaba7664f957f94bdb81
#
_entry.id   19a830c71c2fdaba7664f957f94bdb81
#
_cell.length_a   1.000
_cell.length_b   1.000
_cell.length_c   1.000
_cell.angle_alpha   90.00
_cell.angle_beta   90.00
_cell.angle_gamma   90.00
#
_symmetry.space_group_name_H-M   'P 1'
#
loop_
_entity.id
_entity.type
_entity.pdbx_description
1 polymer ?
#
loop_
_entity_poly.entity_id
_entity_poly.type
_entity_poly.pdbx_seq_one_letter_code
_entity_poly.pdbx_strand_id
1 'polypeptide(L)'
;SAPSASLNIVFSRVWGKAFAEKFEQRHGTPFIIRDLPIGPEATDEFLTDIAQRFGLDAKPLIERENRIFYGYFGRSADAFCDQDLKFYAITVTNSNYAIPLAKFVTRELGWIVTDSFVTDKLTDEQKEALSGEYPLQFKTGVQEIARAINKNHPNSRGQRYFDDITPLYIIGSTLEKQTAISRGARHLSVSFPVYDRLITDKGYAGYRGGLHLFEDLVGQIMSVKG
;
A
#
# COMPACT_ATOMS: atom_id res chain seq x y z
N SER A 1 10.36 -20.97 -19.95
CA SER A 1 9.74 -19.85 -20.70
C SER A 1 8.29 -19.69 -20.29
N ALA A 2 7.70 -18.49 -20.47
CA ALA A 2 6.31 -18.24 -20.07
C ALA A 2 5.28 -19.21 -20.72
N PRO A 3 5.42 -19.68 -21.98
CA PRO A 3 4.54 -20.68 -22.56
C PRO A 3 4.56 -22.06 -21.89
N SER A 4 5.60 -22.39 -21.14
CA SER A 4 5.71 -23.66 -20.39
C SER A 4 5.31 -23.56 -18.93
N ALA A 5 4.85 -22.40 -18.48
CA ALA A 5 4.34 -22.21 -17.13
C ALA A 5 2.95 -22.87 -16.97
N SER A 6 2.67 -23.40 -15.79
CA SER A 6 1.35 -23.96 -15.47
C SER A 6 0.31 -22.89 -15.14
N LEU A 7 0.76 -21.70 -14.77
CA LEU A 7 -0.08 -20.56 -14.39
C LEU A 7 0.68 -19.25 -14.60
N ASN A 8 0.02 -18.24 -15.12
CA ASN A 8 0.49 -16.86 -15.10
C ASN A 8 -0.20 -16.07 -14.01
N ILE A 9 0.52 -15.22 -13.28
CA ILE A 9 -0.01 -14.37 -12.24
C ILE A 9 0.15 -12.90 -12.65
N VAL A 10 -0.95 -12.17 -12.68
CA VAL A 10 -1.00 -10.74 -12.99
C VAL A 10 -1.27 -9.98 -11.70
N PHE A 11 -0.25 -9.27 -11.20
CA PHE A 11 -0.38 -8.45 -9.99
C PHE A 11 -0.92 -7.05 -10.34
N SER A 12 -2.07 -7.01 -11.00
CA SER A 12 -2.78 -5.76 -11.29
C SER A 12 -4.20 -6.04 -11.73
N ARG A 13 -5.17 -5.34 -11.15
CA ARG A 13 -6.57 -5.38 -11.62
C ARG A 13 -6.76 -4.59 -12.91
N VAL A 14 -5.84 -3.68 -13.22
CA VAL A 14 -5.94 -2.71 -14.34
C VAL A 14 -5.02 -3.06 -15.48
N TRP A 15 -3.74 -3.33 -15.16
CA TRP A 15 -2.70 -3.52 -16.16
C TRP A 15 -2.37 -4.98 -16.39
N GLY A 16 -2.05 -5.34 -17.61
CA GLY A 16 -1.62 -6.69 -17.96
C GLY A 16 -2.74 -7.69 -18.26
N LYS A 17 -4.00 -7.43 -17.90
CA LYS A 17 -5.13 -8.34 -18.15
C LYS A 17 -5.27 -8.67 -19.64
N ALA A 18 -5.36 -7.66 -20.51
CA ALA A 18 -5.49 -7.85 -21.96
C ALA A 18 -4.31 -8.62 -22.59
N PHE A 19 -3.11 -8.45 -22.03
CA PHE A 19 -1.96 -9.26 -22.44
C PHE A 19 -2.12 -10.72 -21.98
N ALA A 20 -2.52 -10.94 -20.74
CA ALA A 20 -2.71 -12.28 -20.19
C ALA A 20 -3.80 -13.06 -20.94
N GLU A 21 -4.92 -12.42 -21.27
CA GLU A 21 -5.99 -13.00 -22.08
C GLU A 21 -5.49 -13.45 -23.47
N LYS A 22 -4.76 -12.58 -24.18
CA LYS A 22 -4.17 -12.92 -25.48
C LYS A 22 -3.12 -14.01 -25.36
N PHE A 23 -2.36 -14.02 -24.28
CA PHE A 23 -1.35 -15.03 -24.03
C PHE A 23 -1.98 -16.40 -23.75
N GLU A 24 -3.05 -16.45 -22.95
CA GLU A 24 -3.82 -17.66 -22.70
C GLU A 24 -4.45 -18.21 -24.00
N GLN A 25 -5.08 -17.34 -24.78
CA GLN A 25 -5.65 -17.72 -26.09
C GLN A 25 -4.60 -18.32 -27.04
N ARG A 26 -3.38 -17.81 -27.02
CA ARG A 26 -2.32 -18.25 -27.93
C ARG A 26 -1.57 -19.48 -27.44
N HIS A 27 -1.38 -19.63 -26.15
CA HIS A 27 -0.50 -20.64 -25.57
C HIS A 27 -1.20 -21.63 -24.65
N GLY A 28 -2.48 -21.40 -24.33
CA GLY A 28 -3.25 -22.26 -23.44
C GLY A 28 -2.84 -22.15 -21.95
N THR A 29 -1.92 -21.25 -21.59
CA THR A 29 -1.49 -21.08 -20.20
C THR A 29 -2.49 -20.22 -19.46
N PRO A 30 -3.21 -20.75 -18.45
CA PRO A 30 -4.19 -19.98 -17.69
C PRO A 30 -3.55 -18.85 -16.89
N PHE A 31 -4.35 -17.84 -16.55
CA PHE A 31 -3.89 -16.76 -15.70
C PHE A 31 -4.86 -16.45 -14.55
N ILE A 32 -4.34 -15.81 -13.52
CA ILE A 32 -5.11 -15.22 -12.43
C ILE A 32 -4.71 -13.77 -12.20
N ILE A 33 -5.66 -12.97 -11.75
CA ILE A 33 -5.42 -11.59 -11.32
C ILE A 33 -5.41 -11.56 -9.79
N ARG A 34 -4.39 -10.94 -9.22
CA ARG A 34 -4.25 -10.74 -7.78
C ARG A 34 -3.75 -9.32 -7.50
N ASP A 35 -4.10 -8.81 -6.33
CA ASP A 35 -3.45 -7.62 -5.80
C ASP A 35 -2.03 -7.93 -5.36
N LEU A 36 -1.18 -6.92 -5.32
CA LEU A 36 0.18 -7.07 -4.80
C LEU A 36 0.10 -7.46 -3.32
N PRO A 37 0.60 -8.63 -2.89
CA PRO A 37 0.51 -9.04 -1.50
C PRO A 37 1.52 -8.24 -0.66
N ILE A 38 1.03 -7.32 0.18
CA ILE A 38 1.86 -6.53 1.10
C ILE A 38 1.54 -6.97 2.52
N GLY A 39 2.57 -7.45 3.24
CA GLY A 39 2.42 -7.90 4.62
C GLY A 39 1.81 -9.29 4.78
N PRO A 40 1.64 -9.75 6.04
CA PRO A 40 1.20 -11.10 6.37
C PRO A 40 -0.14 -11.48 5.78
N GLU A 41 -1.20 -10.77 6.11
CA GLU A 41 -2.56 -11.15 5.72
C GLU A 41 -2.70 -11.35 4.20
N ALA A 42 -2.27 -10.36 3.41
CA ALA A 42 -2.36 -10.45 1.96
C ALA A 42 -1.46 -11.54 1.37
N THR A 43 -0.30 -11.81 2.00
CA THR A 43 0.62 -12.87 1.57
C THR A 43 0.08 -14.25 1.92
N ASP A 44 -0.54 -14.41 3.08
CA ASP A 44 -1.19 -15.66 3.51
C ASP A 44 -2.34 -16.02 2.56
N GLU A 45 -3.21 -15.06 2.24
CA GLU A 45 -4.29 -15.23 1.27
C GLU A 45 -3.76 -15.67 -0.09
N PHE A 46 -2.71 -14.99 -0.58
CA PHE A 46 -2.07 -15.31 -1.86
C PHE A 46 -1.44 -16.71 -1.86
N LEU A 47 -0.66 -17.06 -0.84
CA LEU A 47 0.01 -18.37 -0.75
C LEU A 47 -1.02 -19.50 -0.59
N THR A 48 -2.08 -19.27 0.17
CA THR A 48 -3.17 -20.25 0.36
C THR A 48 -3.89 -20.52 -0.96
N ASP A 49 -4.23 -19.48 -1.73
CA ASP A 49 -4.86 -19.65 -3.05
C ASP A 49 -3.95 -20.42 -4.03
N ILE A 50 -2.68 -20.08 -4.09
CA ILE A 50 -1.72 -20.78 -4.97
C ILE A 50 -1.53 -22.24 -4.52
N ALA A 51 -1.34 -22.47 -3.23
CA ALA A 51 -1.18 -23.83 -2.69
C ALA A 51 -2.39 -24.71 -2.97
N GLN A 52 -3.60 -24.18 -2.78
CA GLN A 52 -4.85 -24.89 -3.06
C GLN A 52 -4.97 -25.30 -4.52
N ARG A 53 -4.57 -24.42 -5.45
CA ARG A 53 -4.61 -24.69 -6.90
C ARG A 53 -3.67 -25.81 -7.34
N PHE A 54 -2.54 -25.93 -6.65
CA PHE A 54 -1.51 -26.91 -6.99
C PHE A 54 -1.47 -28.12 -6.05
N GLY A 55 -2.41 -28.25 -5.11
CA GLY A 55 -2.46 -29.34 -4.14
C GLY A 55 -1.25 -29.32 -3.17
N LEU A 56 -0.74 -28.12 -2.85
CA LEU A 56 0.40 -27.93 -1.95
C LEU A 56 -0.08 -27.55 -0.54
N ASP A 57 0.76 -27.81 0.46
CA ASP A 57 0.54 -27.34 1.84
C ASP A 57 1.39 -26.10 2.11
N ALA A 58 0.76 -24.92 2.16
CA ALA A 58 1.43 -23.66 2.48
C ALA A 58 1.51 -23.39 3.98
N LYS A 59 0.78 -24.13 4.82
CA LYS A 59 0.62 -23.85 6.25
C LYS A 59 1.96 -23.75 7.01
N PRO A 60 2.93 -24.67 6.84
CA PRO A 60 4.20 -24.58 7.55
C PRO A 60 5.02 -23.33 7.18
N LEU A 61 4.94 -22.91 5.92
CA LEU A 61 5.59 -21.69 5.43
C LEU A 61 4.92 -20.45 6.05
N ILE A 62 3.60 -20.38 5.98
CA ILE A 62 2.79 -19.28 6.52
C ILE A 62 3.04 -19.12 8.02
N GLU A 63 2.97 -20.19 8.80
CA GLU A 63 3.21 -20.15 10.24
C GLU A 63 4.62 -19.68 10.60
N ARG A 64 5.63 -20.11 9.84
CA ARG A 64 7.02 -19.68 10.04
C ARG A 64 7.18 -18.19 9.77
N GLU A 65 6.71 -17.71 8.62
CA GLU A 65 6.90 -16.33 8.20
C GLU A 65 6.10 -15.36 9.09
N ASN A 66 4.88 -15.73 9.48
CA ASN A 66 4.07 -14.95 10.42
C ASN A 66 4.75 -14.82 11.78
N ARG A 67 5.35 -15.92 12.30
CA ARG A 67 6.12 -15.86 13.56
C ARG A 67 7.29 -14.89 13.46
N ILE A 68 7.97 -14.86 12.32
CA ILE A 68 9.09 -13.94 12.08
C ILE A 68 8.57 -12.51 12.02
N PHE A 69 7.54 -12.24 11.20
CA PHE A 69 6.99 -10.90 11.01
C PHE A 69 6.48 -10.32 12.32
N TYR A 70 5.56 -11.00 13.00
CA TYR A 70 4.99 -10.51 14.25
C TYR A 70 5.98 -10.49 15.40
N GLY A 71 7.03 -11.32 15.34
CA GLY A 71 8.14 -11.25 16.28
C GLY A 71 8.95 -9.95 16.13
N TYR A 72 9.19 -9.46 14.93
CA TYR A 72 9.80 -8.15 14.70
C TYR A 72 8.84 -7.01 15.03
N PHE A 73 7.59 -7.12 14.60
CA PHE A 73 6.57 -6.12 14.86
C PHE A 73 6.36 -5.89 16.36
N GLY A 74 6.20 -6.97 17.15
CA GLY A 74 6.03 -6.88 18.60
C GLY A 74 7.21 -6.22 19.30
N ARG A 75 8.45 -6.60 18.95
CA ARG A 75 9.65 -5.95 19.52
C ARG A 75 9.73 -4.46 19.17
N SER A 76 9.28 -4.07 17.98
CA SER A 76 9.24 -2.66 17.60
C SER A 76 8.15 -1.91 18.37
N ALA A 77 6.98 -2.51 18.58
CA ALA A 77 5.91 -1.94 19.38
C ALA A 77 6.36 -1.74 20.85
N ASP A 78 7.05 -2.73 21.42
CA ASP A 78 7.59 -2.63 22.79
C ASP A 78 8.67 -1.54 22.89
N ALA A 79 9.55 -1.44 21.88
CA ALA A 79 10.61 -0.43 21.87
C ALA A 79 10.10 1.01 21.74
N PHE A 80 8.92 1.19 21.15
CA PHE A 80 8.30 2.49 20.90
C PHE A 80 6.98 2.67 21.62
N CYS A 81 6.76 1.97 22.73
CA CYS A 81 5.50 2.02 23.52
C CYS A 81 5.12 3.43 23.99
N ASP A 82 6.10 4.33 24.16
CA ASP A 82 5.88 5.74 24.53
C ASP A 82 5.48 6.62 23.33
N GLN A 83 5.40 6.06 22.12
CA GLN A 83 5.02 6.78 20.91
C GLN A 83 3.63 6.34 20.49
N ASP A 84 2.79 7.30 20.14
CA ASP A 84 1.54 6.96 19.43
C ASP A 84 1.87 6.60 17.98
N LEU A 85 1.77 5.31 17.66
CA LEU A 85 2.00 4.76 16.33
C LEU A 85 0.71 4.62 15.51
N LYS A 86 -0.42 5.14 16.00
CA LYS A 86 -1.68 5.16 15.26
C LYS A 86 -1.80 6.47 14.50
N PHE A 87 -2.12 6.36 13.21
CA PHE A 87 -2.21 7.51 12.32
C PHE A 87 -3.52 7.50 11.52
N TYR A 88 -3.95 8.70 11.16
CA TYR A 88 -4.84 8.89 10.03
C TYR A 88 -3.99 8.99 8.77
N ALA A 89 -4.26 8.15 7.78
CA ALA A 89 -3.45 8.05 6.58
C ALA A 89 -4.21 8.56 5.36
N ILE A 90 -3.50 9.31 4.53
CA ILE A 90 -3.91 9.63 3.16
C ILE A 90 -2.97 8.88 2.23
N THR A 91 -3.52 8.12 1.30
CA THR A 91 -2.72 7.43 0.28
C THR A 91 -2.86 8.13 -1.07
N VAL A 92 -1.74 8.34 -1.76
CA VAL A 92 -1.67 8.95 -3.11
C VAL A 92 -0.76 8.08 -3.96
N THR A 93 -1.35 7.12 -4.69
CA THR A 93 -0.57 6.07 -5.35
C THR A 93 -1.12 5.72 -6.73
N ASN A 94 -0.37 4.93 -7.48
CA ASN A 94 -0.91 4.30 -8.68
C ASN A 94 -1.91 3.19 -8.33
N SER A 95 -2.64 2.71 -9.34
CA SER A 95 -3.69 1.68 -9.19
C SER A 95 -3.21 0.37 -8.58
N ASN A 96 -1.93 0.00 -8.77
CA ASN A 96 -1.39 -1.25 -8.24
C ASN A 96 -1.11 -1.20 -6.73
N TYR A 97 -0.86 -0.02 -6.18
CA TYR A 97 -0.58 0.17 -4.75
C TYR A 97 -1.81 0.63 -3.95
N ALA A 98 -2.83 1.21 -4.59
CA ALA A 98 -3.93 1.88 -3.91
C ALA A 98 -4.64 0.95 -2.89
N ILE A 99 -5.14 -0.19 -3.34
CA ILE A 99 -5.81 -1.18 -2.49
C ILE A 99 -4.83 -1.91 -1.56
N PRO A 100 -3.71 -2.49 -2.07
CA PRO A 100 -2.75 -3.20 -1.22
C PRO A 100 -2.20 -2.37 -0.07
N LEU A 101 -1.88 -1.11 -0.34
CA LEU A 101 -1.33 -0.21 0.68
C LEU A 101 -2.38 0.17 1.73
N ALA A 102 -3.60 0.52 1.28
CA ALA A 102 -4.70 0.80 2.19
C ALA A 102 -5.00 -0.41 3.09
N LYS A 103 -5.04 -1.61 2.51
CA LYS A 103 -5.22 -2.88 3.24
C LYS A 103 -4.14 -3.09 4.30
N PHE A 104 -2.87 -2.92 3.93
CA PHE A 104 -1.75 -3.09 4.85
C PHE A 104 -1.82 -2.10 6.04
N VAL A 105 -1.98 -0.82 5.78
CA VAL A 105 -1.98 0.17 6.87
C VAL A 105 -3.22 0.07 7.76
N THR A 106 -4.37 -0.38 7.23
CA THR A 106 -5.57 -0.55 8.04
C THR A 106 -5.56 -1.85 8.85
N ARG A 107 -5.18 -2.97 8.24
CA ARG A 107 -5.31 -4.29 8.85
C ARG A 107 -4.09 -4.68 9.67
N GLU A 108 -2.88 -4.36 9.20
CA GLU A 108 -1.66 -4.70 9.93
C GLU A 108 -1.25 -3.63 10.95
N LEU A 109 -1.42 -2.34 10.62
CA LEU A 109 -0.99 -1.25 11.49
C LEU A 109 -2.13 -0.66 12.34
N GLY A 110 -3.38 -0.99 12.04
CA GLY A 110 -4.55 -0.42 12.72
C GLY A 110 -4.75 1.07 12.45
N TRP A 111 -4.21 1.60 11.35
CA TRP A 111 -4.39 2.99 10.94
C TRP A 111 -5.72 3.21 10.26
N ILE A 112 -6.18 4.46 10.22
CA ILE A 112 -7.42 4.85 9.54
C ILE A 112 -7.06 5.55 8.25
N VAL A 113 -7.39 4.95 7.10
CA VAL A 113 -7.25 5.61 5.79
C VAL A 113 -8.45 6.52 5.57
N THR A 114 -8.20 7.82 5.59
CA THR A 114 -9.24 8.86 5.44
C THR A 114 -9.51 9.20 3.99
N ASP A 115 -8.47 9.19 3.15
CA ASP A 115 -8.56 9.42 1.70
C ASP A 115 -7.58 8.52 0.95
N SER A 116 -8.02 8.01 -0.21
CA SER A 116 -7.18 7.26 -1.13
C SER A 116 -7.30 7.83 -2.53
N PHE A 117 -6.21 8.37 -3.06
CA PHE A 117 -6.14 8.93 -4.41
C PHE A 117 -5.39 7.99 -5.34
N VAL A 118 -6.01 7.68 -6.48
CA VAL A 118 -5.39 6.92 -7.58
C VAL A 118 -4.95 7.91 -8.64
N THR A 119 -3.64 7.92 -8.93
CA THR A 119 -3.01 8.91 -9.81
C THR A 119 -2.97 8.52 -11.27
N ASP A 120 -3.31 7.28 -11.62
CA ASP A 120 -3.33 6.80 -12.99
C ASP A 120 -4.50 7.39 -13.77
N LYS A 121 -4.26 7.65 -15.05
CA LYS A 121 -5.32 7.98 -15.99
C LYS A 121 -6.02 6.69 -16.44
N LEU A 122 -7.20 6.43 -15.89
CA LEU A 122 -7.95 5.18 -16.08
C LEU A 122 -9.24 5.41 -16.86
N THR A 123 -9.67 4.38 -17.62
CA THR A 123 -11.01 4.29 -18.19
C THR A 123 -12.03 3.99 -17.09
N ASP A 124 -13.32 4.18 -17.37
CA ASP A 124 -14.36 3.91 -16.36
C ASP A 124 -14.45 2.41 -16.02
N GLU A 125 -14.24 1.51 -16.98
CA GLU A 125 -14.12 0.06 -16.74
C GLU A 125 -12.95 -0.26 -15.78
N GLN A 126 -11.80 0.40 -15.96
CA GLN A 126 -10.64 0.22 -15.09
C GLN A 126 -10.87 0.76 -13.68
N LYS A 127 -11.59 1.87 -13.56
CA LYS A 127 -12.01 2.39 -12.24
C LYS A 127 -12.98 1.44 -11.54
N GLU A 128 -13.92 0.86 -12.29
CA GLU A 128 -14.86 -0.13 -11.76
C GLU A 128 -14.15 -1.39 -11.25
N ALA A 129 -13.12 -1.86 -11.96
CA ALA A 129 -12.29 -2.98 -11.53
C ALA A 129 -11.55 -2.74 -10.19
N LEU A 130 -11.36 -1.47 -9.81
CA LEU A 130 -10.78 -1.08 -8.52
C LEU A 130 -11.84 -0.77 -7.46
N SER A 131 -13.12 -0.72 -7.82
CA SER A 131 -14.21 -0.44 -6.87
C SER A 131 -14.37 -1.58 -5.87
N GLY A 132 -14.73 -1.24 -4.63
CA GLY A 132 -14.97 -2.25 -3.60
C GLY A 132 -14.70 -1.76 -2.19
N GLU A 133 -13.79 -2.41 -1.49
CA GLU A 133 -13.57 -2.27 -0.05
C GLU A 133 -13.14 -0.86 0.41
N TYR A 134 -12.43 -0.12 -0.44
CA TYR A 134 -11.91 1.21 -0.09
C TYR A 134 -12.48 2.29 -1.01
N PRO A 135 -12.90 3.45 -0.46
CA PRO A 135 -13.37 4.58 -1.27
C PRO A 135 -12.18 5.24 -1.99
N LEU A 136 -12.05 4.98 -3.29
CA LEU A 136 -10.98 5.53 -4.11
C LEU A 136 -11.44 6.80 -4.83
N GLN A 137 -10.56 7.81 -4.86
CA GLN A 137 -10.72 9.03 -5.62
C GLN A 137 -9.72 9.04 -6.78
N PHE A 138 -10.21 9.16 -8.01
CA PHE A 138 -9.36 9.14 -9.21
C PHE A 138 -8.99 10.58 -9.60
N LYS A 139 -7.74 10.95 -9.33
CA LYS A 139 -7.21 12.30 -9.58
C LYS A 139 -5.76 12.21 -10.06
N THR A 140 -5.49 12.76 -11.23
CA THR A 140 -4.16 12.70 -11.86
C THR A 140 -3.30 13.95 -11.63
N GLY A 141 -3.93 15.05 -11.21
CA GLY A 141 -3.25 16.33 -11.05
C GLY A 141 -2.74 16.55 -9.63
N VAL A 142 -1.44 16.79 -9.44
CA VAL A 142 -0.81 17.05 -8.12
C VAL A 142 -1.52 18.20 -7.38
N GLN A 143 -1.80 19.31 -8.08
CA GLN A 143 -2.49 20.46 -7.47
C GLN A 143 -3.95 20.15 -7.12
N GLU A 144 -4.60 19.31 -7.91
CA GLU A 144 -5.97 18.87 -7.65
C GLU A 144 -6.04 18.00 -6.39
N ILE A 145 -5.08 17.07 -6.25
CA ILE A 145 -4.93 16.22 -5.06
C ILE A 145 -4.64 17.09 -3.84
N ALA A 146 -3.67 18.01 -3.93
CA ALA A 146 -3.34 18.92 -2.84
C ALA A 146 -4.55 19.77 -2.38
N ARG A 147 -5.35 20.27 -3.34
CA ARG A 147 -6.61 21.00 -3.01
C ARG A 147 -7.63 20.10 -2.33
N ALA A 148 -7.80 18.86 -2.80
CA ALA A 148 -8.70 17.89 -2.18
C ALA A 148 -8.26 17.56 -0.74
N ILE A 149 -6.99 17.28 -0.51
CA ILE A 149 -6.43 17.07 0.82
C ILE A 149 -6.68 18.28 1.72
N ASN A 150 -6.41 19.51 1.22
CA ASN A 150 -6.62 20.72 2.00
C ASN A 150 -8.09 20.98 2.31
N LYS A 151 -9.00 20.60 1.44
CA LYS A 151 -10.44 20.72 1.65
C LYS A 151 -10.97 19.71 2.67
N ASN A 152 -10.55 18.44 2.54
CA ASN A 152 -11.04 17.34 3.37
C ASN A 152 -10.41 17.36 4.78
N HIS A 153 -9.19 17.88 4.88
CA HIS A 153 -8.43 17.98 6.12
C HIS A 153 -7.99 19.43 6.33
N PRO A 154 -8.89 20.35 6.73
CA PRO A 154 -8.53 21.75 6.96
C PRO A 154 -7.49 21.85 8.08
N ASN A 155 -6.53 22.75 7.91
CA ASN A 155 -5.52 22.99 8.95
C ASN A 155 -6.15 23.78 10.09
N SER A 156 -6.37 23.11 11.22
CA SER A 156 -6.98 23.69 12.43
C SER A 156 -5.96 24.22 13.43
N ARG A 157 -4.65 24.28 13.06
CA ARG A 157 -3.63 24.89 13.92
C ARG A 157 -4.03 26.30 14.36
N GLY A 158 -4.36 26.44 15.63
CA GLY A 158 -4.82 27.68 16.25
C GLY A 158 -6.30 27.71 16.64
N GLN A 159 -7.08 26.72 16.37
CA GLN A 159 -8.43 26.57 16.90
C GLN A 159 -8.40 25.88 18.26
N ARG A 160 -8.82 26.58 19.31
CA ARG A 160 -8.63 26.24 20.73
C ARG A 160 -9.38 24.97 21.21
N TYR A 161 -10.25 24.38 20.40
CA TYR A 161 -11.15 23.29 20.76
C TYR A 161 -11.31 22.22 19.66
N PHE A 162 -10.41 22.18 18.68
CA PHE A 162 -10.49 21.19 17.62
C PHE A 162 -9.40 20.15 17.83
N ASP A 163 -9.84 18.91 17.99
CA ASP A 163 -8.97 17.75 17.87
C ASP A 163 -8.67 17.59 16.37
N ASP A 164 -7.51 18.01 15.96
CA ASP A 164 -7.03 17.77 14.62
C ASP A 164 -7.04 16.25 14.37
N ILE A 165 -7.38 15.83 13.15
CA ILE A 165 -7.09 14.47 12.69
C ILE A 165 -5.56 14.34 12.64
N THR A 166 -4.98 14.33 13.80
CA THR A 166 -3.55 14.21 14.04
C THR A 166 -3.31 13.01 14.97
N PRO A 167 -2.23 12.34 14.77
CA PRO A 167 -1.20 12.56 13.76
C PRO A 167 -1.63 12.13 12.34
N LEU A 168 -1.34 12.96 11.34
CA LEU A 168 -1.64 12.69 9.94
C LEU A 168 -0.41 12.16 9.21
N TYR A 169 -0.61 11.16 8.34
CA TYR A 169 0.43 10.57 7.53
C TYR A 169 0.03 10.57 6.04
N ILE A 170 0.88 11.09 5.16
CA ILE A 170 0.68 11.03 3.71
C ILE A 170 1.65 10.02 3.12
N ILE A 171 1.11 8.96 2.52
CA ILE A 171 1.87 7.92 1.84
C ILE A 171 1.63 8.08 0.34
N GLY A 172 2.65 8.51 -0.39
CA GLY A 172 2.45 8.90 -1.78
C GLY A 172 3.70 8.82 -2.62
N SER A 173 3.92 9.84 -3.42
CA SER A 173 5.15 10.08 -4.18
C SER A 173 5.92 11.27 -3.59
N THR A 174 7.07 11.60 -4.14
CA THR A 174 7.79 12.80 -3.73
C THR A 174 7.00 14.09 -3.97
N LEU A 175 6.01 14.06 -4.88
CA LEU A 175 5.21 15.24 -5.22
C LEU A 175 4.30 15.70 -4.06
N GLU A 176 3.89 14.80 -3.18
CA GLU A 176 3.03 15.08 -2.02
C GLU A 176 3.81 15.60 -0.81
N LYS A 177 5.15 15.52 -0.84
CA LYS A 177 6.02 15.91 0.27
C LYS A 177 5.78 17.36 0.75
N GLN A 178 5.65 18.29 -0.18
CA GLN A 178 5.37 19.70 0.18
C GLN A 178 4.01 19.87 0.84
N THR A 179 3.00 19.12 0.37
CA THR A 179 1.67 19.13 0.99
C THR A 179 1.74 18.57 2.41
N ALA A 180 2.48 17.49 2.63
CA ALA A 180 2.68 16.93 3.96
C ALA A 180 3.37 17.92 4.91
N ILE A 181 4.47 18.55 4.48
CA ILE A 181 5.22 19.54 5.27
C ILE A 181 4.29 20.70 5.68
N SER A 182 3.53 21.28 4.74
CA SER A 182 2.64 22.40 5.02
C SER A 182 1.55 22.08 6.04
N ARG A 183 1.24 20.80 6.23
CA ARG A 183 0.24 20.31 7.18
C ARG A 183 0.84 19.76 8.47
N GLY A 184 2.17 19.69 8.57
CA GLY A 184 2.85 19.00 9.68
C GLY A 184 2.58 17.49 9.70
N ALA A 185 2.17 16.92 8.56
CA ALA A 185 1.97 15.50 8.38
C ALA A 185 3.31 14.78 8.19
N ARG A 186 3.36 13.51 8.57
CA ARG A 186 4.46 12.62 8.17
C ARG A 186 4.32 12.28 6.69
N HIS A 187 5.43 11.93 6.05
CA HIS A 187 5.42 11.60 4.62
C HIS A 187 6.35 10.44 4.31
N LEU A 188 5.88 9.52 3.45
CA LEU A 188 6.72 8.49 2.86
C LEU A 188 6.44 8.37 1.36
N SER A 189 7.48 8.48 0.55
CA SER A 189 7.41 8.23 -0.89
C SER A 189 7.51 6.73 -1.17
N VAL A 190 6.41 6.12 -1.64
CA VAL A 190 6.32 4.69 -2.02
C VAL A 190 5.97 4.51 -3.49
N SER A 191 5.22 5.47 -4.08
CA SER A 191 4.76 5.45 -5.47
C SER A 191 5.61 6.38 -6.33
N PHE A 192 5.72 6.08 -7.61
CA PHE A 192 6.46 6.92 -8.56
C PHE A 192 5.79 8.30 -8.74
N PRO A 193 6.59 9.39 -8.84
CA PRO A 193 8.04 9.45 -8.78
C PRO A 193 8.60 9.46 -7.35
N VAL A 194 9.74 8.77 -7.15
CA VAL A 194 10.51 8.80 -5.90
C VAL A 194 11.92 9.31 -6.19
N TYR A 195 12.26 10.49 -5.69
CA TYR A 195 13.60 11.09 -5.82
C TYR A 195 14.06 11.79 -4.55
N ASP A 196 13.33 11.63 -3.46
CA ASP A 196 13.68 12.17 -2.14
C ASP A 196 14.30 11.13 -1.20
N ARG A 197 14.45 9.90 -1.68
CA ARG A 197 15.15 8.81 -0.99
C ARG A 197 15.73 7.81 -2.00
N LEU A 198 16.77 7.10 -1.59
CA LEU A 198 17.36 6.03 -2.39
C LEU A 198 16.61 4.72 -2.18
N ILE A 199 16.20 4.08 -3.26
CA ILE A 199 15.65 2.73 -3.28
C ILE A 199 16.47 1.94 -4.30
N THR A 200 17.18 0.90 -3.86
CA THR A 200 18.01 0.04 -4.73
C THR A 200 17.35 -1.28 -5.03
N ASP A 201 17.09 -2.11 -4.01
CA ASP A 201 16.51 -3.44 -4.12
C ASP A 201 15.33 -3.68 -3.18
N LYS A 202 14.90 -2.65 -2.46
CA LYS A 202 13.84 -2.72 -1.45
C LYS A 202 12.47 -2.75 -2.11
N GLY A 203 11.77 -3.86 -2.02
CA GLY A 203 10.37 -4.00 -2.40
C GLY A 203 9.44 -4.15 -1.20
N TYR A 204 8.14 -3.94 -1.42
CA TYR A 204 7.12 -4.04 -0.36
C TYR A 204 6.23 -5.27 -0.46
N ALA A 205 6.45 -6.15 -1.44
CA ALA A 205 5.69 -7.37 -1.59
C ALA A 205 6.14 -8.47 -0.60
N GLY A 206 5.19 -9.29 -0.17
CA GLY A 206 5.43 -10.42 0.72
C GLY A 206 5.64 -10.01 2.18
N TYR A 207 5.98 -10.97 3.01
CA TYR A 207 6.23 -10.76 4.44
C TYR A 207 7.39 -9.79 4.69
N ARG A 208 8.53 -10.01 4.03
CA ARG A 208 9.69 -9.12 4.16
C ARG A 208 9.43 -7.74 3.61
N GLY A 209 8.70 -7.65 2.50
CA GLY A 209 8.28 -6.38 1.94
C GLY A 209 7.37 -5.60 2.89
N GLY A 210 6.47 -6.28 3.59
CA GLY A 210 5.66 -5.69 4.66
C GLY A 210 6.50 -5.16 5.82
N LEU A 211 7.56 -5.89 6.25
CA LEU A 211 8.51 -5.39 7.25
C LEU A 211 9.27 -4.17 6.77
N HIS A 212 9.73 -4.17 5.52
CA HIS A 212 10.40 -3.00 4.94
C HIS A 212 9.50 -1.77 4.89
N LEU A 213 8.21 -1.97 4.55
CA LEU A 213 7.25 -0.87 4.55
C LEU A 213 7.02 -0.35 5.98
N PHE A 214 6.86 -1.25 6.94
CA PHE A 214 6.72 -0.90 8.36
C PHE A 214 7.94 -0.12 8.87
N GLU A 215 9.17 -0.59 8.60
CA GLU A 215 10.41 0.10 8.95
C GLU A 215 10.47 1.52 8.36
N ASP A 216 10.11 1.65 7.08
CA ASP A 216 10.13 2.94 6.40
C ASP A 216 9.08 3.91 6.97
N LEU A 217 7.87 3.41 7.29
CA LEU A 217 6.81 4.22 7.90
C LEU A 217 7.21 4.69 9.30
N VAL A 218 7.69 3.78 10.16
CA VAL A 218 8.11 4.10 11.52
C VAL A 218 9.37 4.97 11.51
N GLY A 219 10.31 4.72 10.61
CA GLY A 219 11.51 5.55 10.46
C GLY A 219 11.20 7.02 10.22
N GLN A 220 10.14 7.34 9.45
CA GLN A 220 9.70 8.74 9.26
C GLN A 220 9.06 9.33 10.54
N ILE A 221 8.48 8.52 11.40
CA ILE A 221 7.93 8.99 12.68
C ILE A 221 9.06 9.40 13.61
N MET A 222 10.15 8.62 13.63
CA MET A 222 11.29 8.83 14.52
C MET A 222 12.22 9.95 14.06
N SER A 223 12.33 10.22 12.75
CA SER A 223 13.29 11.17 12.16
C SER A 223 12.97 12.64 12.43
N VAL A 224 11.80 12.99 12.97
CA VAL A 224 11.34 14.39 13.14
C VAL A 224 11.43 14.88 14.59
N LYS A 225 12.30 14.29 15.40
CA LYS A 225 12.73 14.87 16.68
C LYS A 225 13.98 15.73 16.46
N GLY A 226 13.79 16.86 15.79
CA GLY A 226 14.81 17.90 15.61
C GLY A 226 14.15 19.27 15.68
#